data_488c342259b83a4545e87089e7d11ba9
#
_entry.id   488c342259b83a4545e87089e7d11ba9
#
_cell.length_a   1.000
_cell.length_b   1.000
_cell.length_c   1.000
_cell.angle_alpha   90.00
_cell.angle_beta   90.00
_cell.angle_gamma   90.00
#
_symmetry.space_group_name_H-M   'P 1'
#
loop_
_entity.id
_entity.type
_entity.pdbx_description
1 polymer ?
#
loop_
_entity_poly.entity_id
_entity_poly.type
_entity_poly.pdbx_seq_one_letter_code
_entity_poly.pdbx_strand_id
1 'polypeptide(L)'
;MGKSAFKPGNMLYPLPAVMVSCQYPGASDPECSNPALAGRPNILTVAWAGTVCTNPPMLSISVRPERYSYHMIETAGEFVVNLTTEALVRATDYCGVRSGRDVDKFKEMHLTPLASREVSVPGIAESPVNIECRVRQITPLGSHNLILADVVAVTLDDAYMDEAGKFHLNDTGLITYSHGEYFLLGKKLGTFGYSVRKDTPGKKGNGAKKGTPGTKRTPATKEFSAKKGTLSKGGQQEKHEKGSK
;
A
#
# COMPACT_ATOMS: atom_id res chain seq x y z
N MET A 1 9.71 41.06 -2.77
CA MET A 1 10.09 39.66 -2.47
C MET A 1 11.20 39.24 -3.43
N GLY A 2 12.33 38.74 -2.93
CA GLY A 2 13.42 38.22 -3.74
C GLY A 2 13.23 36.73 -3.99
N LYS A 3 13.66 36.24 -5.16
CA LYS A 3 13.78 34.81 -5.49
C LYS A 3 15.20 34.55 -5.95
N SER A 4 15.82 33.46 -5.47
CA SER A 4 17.14 33.03 -5.91
C SER A 4 17.00 31.89 -6.93
N ALA A 5 17.84 31.91 -7.96
CA ALA A 5 17.91 30.84 -8.94
C ALA A 5 18.72 29.67 -8.38
N PHE A 6 18.21 28.48 -8.55
CA PHE A 6 18.89 27.21 -8.24
C PHE A 6 19.19 26.45 -9.51
N LYS A 7 20.17 25.53 -9.43
CA LYS A 7 20.38 24.57 -10.51
C LYS A 7 19.16 23.66 -10.69
N PRO A 8 18.93 23.12 -11.90
CA PRO A 8 17.85 22.15 -12.12
C PRO A 8 17.90 20.98 -11.13
N GLY A 9 16.75 20.62 -10.58
CA GLY A 9 16.63 19.54 -9.57
C GLY A 9 15.17 19.17 -9.32
N ASN A 10 14.98 18.11 -8.53
CA ASN A 10 13.66 17.59 -8.20
C ASN A 10 13.02 18.44 -7.09
N MET A 11 12.09 19.30 -7.46
CA MET A 11 11.41 20.22 -6.55
C MET A 11 9.89 20.09 -6.59
N LEU A 12 9.36 19.07 -7.29
CA LEU A 12 7.93 18.80 -7.33
C LEU A 12 7.55 17.98 -6.08
N TYR A 13 7.06 18.66 -5.06
CA TYR A 13 6.62 18.08 -3.78
C TYR A 13 5.31 18.74 -3.32
N PRO A 14 4.49 18.10 -2.47
CA PRO A 14 4.64 16.74 -1.96
C PRO A 14 4.28 15.67 -3.00
N LEU A 15 4.79 14.45 -2.81
CA LEU A 15 4.53 13.29 -3.65
C LEU A 15 3.81 12.21 -2.85
N PRO A 16 3.01 11.32 -3.48
CA PRO A 16 2.56 10.13 -2.80
C PRO A 16 3.78 9.27 -2.45
N ALA A 17 3.78 8.64 -1.28
CA ALA A 17 4.69 7.55 -0.98
C ALA A 17 3.87 6.27 -1.05
N VAL A 18 4.16 5.39 -2.01
CA VAL A 18 3.38 4.15 -2.19
C VAL A 18 4.26 2.93 -2.07
N MET A 19 3.72 1.82 -1.56
CA MET A 19 4.37 0.53 -1.62
C MET A 19 3.90 -0.21 -2.87
N VAL A 20 4.86 -0.59 -3.72
CA VAL A 20 4.60 -1.37 -4.94
C VAL A 20 4.97 -2.81 -4.68
N SER A 21 4.01 -3.71 -4.69
CA SER A 21 4.27 -5.15 -4.62
C SER A 21 4.48 -5.73 -6.02
N CYS A 22 5.39 -6.67 -6.12
CA CYS A 22 5.81 -7.34 -7.35
C CYS A 22 6.26 -8.76 -7.04
N GLN A 23 6.27 -9.63 -8.07
CA GLN A 23 6.66 -11.02 -7.96
C GLN A 23 7.10 -11.54 -9.32
N TYR A 24 8.08 -12.45 -9.38
CA TYR A 24 8.36 -13.17 -10.60
C TYR A 24 7.24 -14.17 -10.93
N PRO A 25 6.91 -14.36 -12.21
CA PRO A 25 5.99 -15.40 -12.62
C PRO A 25 6.58 -16.79 -12.28
N GLY A 26 5.81 -17.61 -11.57
CA GLY A 26 6.24 -18.94 -11.13
C GLY A 26 7.19 -18.90 -9.92
N ALA A 27 7.86 -20.04 -9.67
CA ALA A 27 8.75 -20.22 -8.52
C ALA A 27 10.21 -19.81 -8.79
N SER A 28 10.56 -19.48 -10.02
CA SER A 28 11.94 -19.14 -10.39
C SER A 28 12.22 -17.66 -10.27
N ASP A 29 13.30 -17.32 -9.58
CA ASP A 29 13.80 -15.96 -9.42
C ASP A 29 15.28 -15.96 -9.80
N PRO A 30 15.62 -15.56 -11.04
CA PRO A 30 16.99 -15.66 -11.58
C PRO A 30 17.97 -14.71 -10.87
N GLU A 31 17.48 -13.69 -10.17
CA GLU A 31 18.31 -12.71 -9.47
C GLU A 31 18.42 -12.95 -7.97
N CYS A 32 17.68 -13.92 -7.44
CA CYS A 32 17.70 -14.22 -6.01
C CYS A 32 18.86 -15.16 -5.66
N SER A 33 19.84 -14.66 -4.92
CA SER A 33 20.95 -15.47 -4.41
C SER A 33 20.55 -16.37 -3.23
N ASN A 34 19.40 -16.11 -2.60
CA ASN A 34 18.89 -16.88 -1.47
C ASN A 34 17.70 -17.75 -1.90
N PRO A 35 17.86 -19.08 -2.05
CA PRO A 35 16.77 -19.97 -2.47
C PRO A 35 15.54 -19.92 -1.57
N ALA A 36 15.68 -19.54 -0.30
CA ALA A 36 14.57 -19.41 0.63
C ALA A 36 13.69 -18.17 0.34
N LEU A 37 14.16 -17.22 -0.47
CA LEU A 37 13.43 -16.02 -0.87
C LEU A 37 12.95 -16.10 -2.34
N ALA A 38 13.47 -17.05 -3.11
CA ALA A 38 13.12 -17.20 -4.52
C ALA A 38 11.62 -17.43 -4.72
N GLY A 39 11.04 -16.75 -5.72
CA GLY A 39 9.62 -16.84 -6.04
C GLY A 39 8.66 -16.18 -5.06
N ARG A 40 9.16 -15.53 -4.00
CA ARG A 40 8.32 -14.79 -3.05
C ARG A 40 7.95 -13.41 -3.58
N PRO A 41 6.79 -12.87 -3.19
CA PRO A 41 6.46 -11.49 -3.50
C PRO A 41 7.41 -10.55 -2.77
N ASN A 42 7.71 -9.42 -3.41
CA ASN A 42 8.57 -8.38 -2.88
C ASN A 42 7.81 -7.04 -2.86
N ILE A 43 8.34 -6.07 -2.11
CA ILE A 43 7.78 -4.73 -2.00
C ILE A 43 8.88 -3.70 -2.26
N LEU A 44 8.55 -2.66 -3.04
CA LEU A 44 9.38 -1.49 -3.27
C LEU A 44 8.61 -0.23 -2.91
N THR A 45 9.21 0.68 -2.16
CA THR A 45 8.62 2.00 -1.95
C THR A 45 9.00 2.94 -3.09
N VAL A 46 7.98 3.59 -3.65
CA VAL A 46 8.10 4.53 -4.77
C VAL A 46 7.43 5.84 -4.41
N ALA A 47 8.15 6.95 -4.58
CA ALA A 47 7.61 8.30 -4.49
C ALA A 47 7.35 8.92 -5.88
N TRP A 48 8.06 8.45 -6.91
CA TRP A 48 7.83 8.85 -8.30
C TRP A 48 6.68 8.05 -8.89
N ALA A 49 5.44 8.34 -8.42
CA ALA A 49 4.21 7.69 -8.85
C ALA A 49 3.13 8.76 -9.08
N GLY A 50 2.23 8.51 -10.04
CA GLY A 50 1.15 9.44 -10.32
C GLY A 50 0.13 8.90 -11.30
N THR A 51 -1.11 9.40 -11.19
CA THR A 51 -2.16 9.19 -12.17
C THR A 51 -1.84 9.96 -13.44
N VAL A 52 -1.94 9.31 -14.60
CA VAL A 52 -1.64 9.93 -15.90
C VAL A 52 -2.84 10.04 -16.85
N CYS A 53 -3.84 9.18 -16.67
CA CYS A 53 -5.06 9.20 -17.48
C CYS A 53 -6.26 8.70 -16.65
N THR A 54 -7.45 9.24 -16.91
CA THR A 54 -8.68 8.84 -16.23
C THR A 54 -9.56 7.93 -17.08
N ASN A 55 -9.44 8.00 -18.40
CA ASN A 55 -10.19 7.15 -19.32
C ASN A 55 -9.36 6.86 -20.59
N PRO A 56 -8.77 5.65 -20.71
CA PRO A 56 -8.77 4.58 -19.72
C PRO A 56 -7.99 4.97 -18.45
N PRO A 57 -8.29 4.35 -17.28
CA PRO A 57 -7.59 4.65 -16.05
C PRO A 57 -6.13 4.13 -16.11
N MET A 58 -5.18 5.04 -15.92
CA MET A 58 -3.75 4.73 -16.03
C MET A 58 -2.95 5.50 -14.97
N LEU A 59 -1.89 4.87 -14.53
CA LEU A 59 -0.88 5.49 -13.67
C LEU A 59 0.54 5.21 -14.19
N SER A 60 1.51 5.94 -13.66
CA SER A 60 2.92 5.67 -13.89
C SER A 60 3.68 5.55 -12.58
N ILE A 61 4.73 4.75 -12.61
CA ILE A 61 5.79 4.73 -11.61
C ILE A 61 7.14 4.86 -12.30
N SER A 62 8.13 5.50 -11.65
CA SER A 62 9.50 5.51 -12.15
C SER A 62 10.40 4.75 -11.21
N VAL A 63 11.08 3.73 -11.73
CA VAL A 63 11.90 2.80 -10.97
C VAL A 63 13.31 2.76 -11.57
N ARG A 64 14.33 2.70 -10.71
CA ARG A 64 15.70 2.53 -11.17
C ARG A 64 15.91 1.07 -11.63
N PRO A 65 16.56 0.82 -12.79
CA PRO A 65 16.82 -0.54 -13.28
C PRO A 65 17.61 -1.41 -12.30
N GLU A 66 18.46 -0.81 -11.45
CA GLU A 66 19.28 -1.54 -10.46
C GLU A 66 18.47 -2.09 -9.28
N ARG A 67 17.22 -1.63 -9.12
CA ARG A 67 16.36 -2.13 -8.06
C ARG A 67 15.90 -3.55 -8.37
N TYR A 68 16.07 -4.44 -7.43
CA TYR A 68 15.63 -5.85 -7.52
C TYR A 68 14.18 -6.02 -8.01
N SER A 69 13.27 -5.16 -7.56
CA SER A 69 11.86 -5.18 -7.98
C SER A 69 11.65 -4.76 -9.44
N TYR A 70 12.61 -4.06 -10.09
CA TYR A 70 12.44 -3.62 -11.47
C TYR A 70 12.27 -4.79 -12.42
N HIS A 71 13.16 -5.76 -12.36
CA HIS A 71 13.12 -6.94 -13.23
C HIS A 71 11.92 -7.86 -12.94
N MET A 72 11.45 -7.90 -11.69
CA MET A 72 10.20 -8.57 -11.36
C MET A 72 9.02 -7.95 -12.10
N ILE A 73 8.90 -6.61 -12.07
CA ILE A 73 7.82 -5.86 -12.74
C ILE A 73 7.94 -5.99 -14.26
N GLU A 74 9.16 -5.85 -14.80
CA GLU A 74 9.42 -5.99 -16.24
C GLU A 74 9.06 -7.38 -16.75
N THR A 75 9.45 -8.43 -16.02
CA THR A 75 9.22 -9.82 -16.41
C THR A 75 7.76 -10.24 -16.24
N ALA A 76 7.14 -9.87 -15.11
CA ALA A 76 5.74 -10.20 -14.85
C ALA A 76 4.78 -9.40 -15.73
N GLY A 77 5.15 -8.17 -16.12
CA GLY A 77 4.24 -7.24 -16.75
C GLY A 77 3.11 -6.76 -15.82
N GLU A 78 3.22 -7.02 -14.51
CA GLU A 78 2.18 -6.76 -13.52
C GLU A 78 2.78 -6.26 -12.21
N PHE A 79 2.03 -5.42 -11.49
CA PHE A 79 2.34 -4.98 -10.14
C PHE A 79 1.10 -4.44 -9.44
N VAL A 80 1.18 -4.28 -8.11
CA VAL A 80 0.10 -3.65 -7.33
C VAL A 80 0.65 -2.43 -6.60
N VAL A 81 -0.03 -1.29 -6.74
CA VAL A 81 0.25 -0.09 -5.96
C VAL A 81 -0.63 -0.10 -4.72
N ASN A 82 0.01 -0.07 -3.55
CA ASN A 82 -0.65 -0.10 -2.25
C ASN A 82 -0.48 1.27 -1.59
N LEU A 83 -1.58 1.97 -1.30
CA LEU A 83 -1.52 3.27 -0.64
C LEU A 83 -1.04 3.11 0.80
N THR A 84 -0.30 4.09 1.28
CA THR A 84 0.36 4.03 2.58
C THR A 84 -0.26 5.02 3.57
N THR A 85 -0.30 4.60 4.82
CA THR A 85 -0.92 5.33 5.92
C THR A 85 0.09 5.60 7.03
N GLU A 86 -0.29 6.39 8.04
CA GLU A 86 0.48 6.61 9.25
C GLU A 86 0.91 5.28 9.90
N ALA A 87 0.01 4.30 9.97
CA ALA A 87 0.30 2.98 10.53
C ALA A 87 1.37 2.22 9.72
N LEU A 88 1.47 2.48 8.41
CA LEU A 88 2.38 1.82 7.50
C LEU A 88 3.69 2.60 7.26
N VAL A 89 3.90 3.76 7.89
CA VAL A 89 5.06 4.62 7.60
C VAL A 89 6.40 3.91 7.79
N ARG A 90 6.52 3.10 8.85
CA ARG A 90 7.74 2.31 9.11
C ARG A 90 7.99 1.27 8.02
N ALA A 91 6.96 0.56 7.59
CA ALA A 91 7.05 -0.41 6.51
C ALA A 91 7.37 0.28 5.17
N THR A 92 6.76 1.45 4.93
CA THR A 92 7.03 2.28 3.75
C THR A 92 8.50 2.65 3.66
N ASP A 93 9.10 3.17 4.73
CA ASP A 93 10.52 3.51 4.77
C ASP A 93 11.40 2.27 4.59
N TYR A 94 11.16 1.22 5.38
CA TYR A 94 11.94 -0.02 5.33
C TYR A 94 11.95 -0.65 3.93
N CYS A 95 10.80 -0.74 3.27
CA CYS A 95 10.68 -1.31 1.93
C CYS A 95 11.38 -0.49 0.84
N GLY A 96 11.61 0.82 1.09
CA GLY A 96 12.39 1.70 0.22
C GLY A 96 13.91 1.54 0.36
N VAL A 97 14.38 1.17 1.57
CA VAL A 97 15.81 1.11 1.91
C VAL A 97 16.39 -0.30 1.74
N ARG A 98 15.70 -1.33 2.24
CA ARG A 98 16.19 -2.72 2.19
C ARG A 98 15.95 -3.36 0.83
N SER A 99 16.84 -4.28 0.43
CA SER A 99 16.67 -5.07 -0.78
C SER A 99 15.90 -6.37 -0.52
N GLY A 100 14.99 -6.75 -1.42
CA GLY A 100 14.31 -8.04 -1.38
C GLY A 100 15.23 -9.23 -1.71
N ARG A 101 16.45 -8.97 -2.22
CA ARG A 101 17.49 -10.00 -2.35
C ARG A 101 17.94 -10.53 -0.99
N ASP A 102 17.90 -9.68 0.04
CA ASP A 102 18.49 -9.97 1.34
C ASP A 102 17.44 -10.37 2.38
N VAL A 103 16.20 -9.86 2.25
CA VAL A 103 15.16 -9.98 3.27
C VAL A 103 13.79 -10.23 2.66
N ASP A 104 12.94 -10.96 3.40
CA ASP A 104 11.51 -11.08 3.14
C ASP A 104 10.77 -9.89 3.77
N LYS A 105 10.43 -8.90 2.96
CA LYS A 105 9.84 -7.65 3.45
C LYS A 105 8.42 -7.81 3.99
N PHE A 106 7.64 -8.76 3.46
CA PHE A 106 6.33 -9.08 4.02
C PHE A 106 6.47 -9.60 5.45
N LYS A 107 7.37 -10.55 5.66
CA LYS A 107 7.65 -11.14 6.97
C LYS A 107 8.25 -10.12 7.95
N GLU A 108 9.29 -9.38 7.53
CA GLU A 108 10.01 -8.44 8.40
C GLU A 108 9.12 -7.28 8.87
N MET A 109 8.20 -6.84 8.02
CA MET A 109 7.30 -5.73 8.33
C MET A 109 5.92 -6.20 8.80
N HIS A 110 5.74 -7.51 9.01
CA HIS A 110 4.47 -8.10 9.44
C HIS A 110 3.29 -7.73 8.52
N LEU A 111 3.56 -7.69 7.22
CA LEU A 111 2.57 -7.43 6.20
C LEU A 111 1.99 -8.74 5.66
N THR A 112 0.71 -8.72 5.33
CA THR A 112 -0.02 -9.88 4.83
C THR A 112 -0.23 -9.77 3.31
N PRO A 113 0.27 -10.72 2.50
CA PRO A 113 -0.05 -10.75 1.09
C PRO A 113 -1.56 -10.95 0.89
N LEU A 114 -2.19 -10.05 0.13
CA LEU A 114 -3.60 -10.11 -0.26
C LEU A 114 -3.72 -10.56 -1.70
N ALA A 115 -4.43 -11.64 -1.94
CA ALA A 115 -4.67 -12.12 -3.30
C ALA A 115 -5.36 -11.03 -4.15
N SER A 116 -4.81 -10.74 -5.31
CA SER A 116 -5.36 -9.81 -6.29
C SER A 116 -6.51 -10.43 -7.08
N ARG A 117 -7.32 -9.60 -7.75
CA ARG A 117 -8.49 -10.02 -8.53
C ARG A 117 -8.14 -10.27 -10.00
N GLU A 118 -7.32 -9.41 -10.59
CA GLU A 118 -7.03 -9.35 -12.03
C GLU A 118 -5.57 -9.61 -12.37
N VAL A 119 -4.65 -9.54 -11.39
CA VAL A 119 -3.22 -9.78 -11.59
C VAL A 119 -2.74 -10.91 -10.69
N SER A 120 -1.59 -11.52 -11.05
CA SER A 120 -1.00 -12.63 -10.27
C SER A 120 -0.24 -12.15 -9.04
N VAL A 121 0.16 -10.89 -9.01
CA VAL A 121 0.93 -10.26 -7.94
C VAL A 121 0.02 -9.92 -6.76
N PRO A 122 0.36 -10.27 -5.50
CA PRO A 122 -0.47 -9.93 -4.36
C PRO A 122 -0.39 -8.45 -3.99
N GLY A 123 -1.50 -7.89 -3.49
CA GLY A 123 -1.52 -6.63 -2.76
C GLY A 123 -1.03 -6.80 -1.32
N ILE A 124 -1.20 -5.74 -0.51
CA ILE A 124 -0.90 -5.70 0.92
C ILE A 124 -2.22 -5.50 1.67
N ALA A 125 -2.59 -6.46 2.54
CA ALA A 125 -3.88 -6.45 3.23
C ALA A 125 -4.06 -5.25 4.18
N GLU A 126 -2.98 -4.74 4.77
CA GLU A 126 -2.98 -3.60 5.69
C GLU A 126 -3.09 -2.25 4.96
N SER A 127 -3.00 -2.24 3.62
CA SER A 127 -3.21 -1.04 2.80
C SER A 127 -4.70 -0.78 2.59
N PRO A 128 -5.19 0.45 2.80
CA PRO A 128 -6.62 0.76 2.60
C PRO A 128 -7.05 0.74 1.13
N VAL A 129 -6.09 0.78 0.20
CA VAL A 129 -6.36 0.77 -1.25
C VAL A 129 -5.25 0.01 -1.96
N ASN A 130 -5.62 -1.03 -2.71
CA ASN A 130 -4.73 -1.78 -3.58
C ASN A 130 -5.16 -1.54 -5.04
N ILE A 131 -4.24 -1.04 -5.87
CA ILE A 131 -4.48 -0.69 -7.28
C ILE A 131 -3.70 -1.68 -8.14
N GLU A 132 -4.40 -2.59 -8.79
CA GLU A 132 -3.84 -3.64 -9.63
C GLU A 132 -3.52 -3.09 -11.02
N CYS A 133 -2.30 -3.33 -11.49
CA CYS A 133 -1.76 -2.69 -12.68
C CYS A 133 -1.16 -3.71 -13.64
N ARG A 134 -1.44 -3.53 -14.94
CA ARG A 134 -0.72 -4.20 -16.03
C ARG A 134 0.17 -3.21 -16.76
N VAL A 135 1.43 -3.57 -16.94
CA VAL A 135 2.41 -2.72 -17.63
C VAL A 135 1.99 -2.56 -19.10
N ARG A 136 1.86 -1.32 -19.54
CA ARG A 136 1.59 -0.98 -20.95
C ARG A 136 2.86 -0.65 -21.70
N GLN A 137 3.77 0.08 -21.07
CA GLN A 137 5.01 0.57 -21.68
C GLN A 137 6.06 0.85 -20.63
N ILE A 138 7.31 0.55 -20.97
CA ILE A 138 8.49 0.94 -20.20
C ILE A 138 9.35 1.85 -21.07
N THR A 139 9.71 3.03 -20.56
CA THR A 139 10.50 4.03 -21.29
C THR A 139 11.74 4.40 -20.46
N PRO A 140 12.95 4.16 -20.95
CA PRO A 140 14.18 4.60 -20.31
C PRO A 140 14.29 6.14 -20.31
N LEU A 141 14.59 6.71 -19.12
CA LEU A 141 14.78 8.16 -18.95
C LEU A 141 16.16 8.53 -18.38
N GLY A 142 17.11 7.63 -18.43
CA GLY A 142 18.43 7.79 -17.78
C GLY A 142 18.53 7.02 -16.48
N SER A 143 18.51 7.68 -15.32
CA SER A 143 18.63 6.99 -14.01
C SER A 143 17.40 6.17 -13.62
N HIS A 144 16.25 6.39 -14.24
CA HIS A 144 14.99 5.69 -13.98
C HIS A 144 14.35 5.30 -15.30
N ASN A 145 13.61 4.20 -15.27
CA ASN A 145 12.67 3.84 -16.33
C ASN A 145 11.26 4.23 -15.88
N LEU A 146 10.55 4.93 -16.75
CA LEU A 146 9.13 5.23 -16.58
C LEU A 146 8.32 3.99 -16.98
N ILE A 147 7.54 3.48 -16.05
CA ILE A 147 6.63 2.35 -16.26
C ILE A 147 5.21 2.92 -16.30
N LEU A 148 4.62 2.92 -17.48
CA LEU A 148 3.22 3.28 -17.70
C LEU A 148 2.36 2.02 -17.60
N ALA A 149 1.27 2.07 -16.85
CA ALA A 149 0.43 0.92 -16.60
C ALA A 149 -1.06 1.25 -16.67
N ASP A 150 -1.85 0.30 -17.16
CA ASP A 150 -3.29 0.30 -17.07
C ASP A 150 -3.72 -0.13 -15.66
N VAL A 151 -4.66 0.58 -15.05
CA VAL A 151 -5.32 0.16 -13.82
C VAL A 151 -6.43 -0.82 -14.20
N VAL A 152 -6.29 -2.09 -13.79
CA VAL A 152 -7.22 -3.17 -14.16
C VAL A 152 -8.20 -3.53 -13.05
N ALA A 153 -7.86 -3.27 -11.78
CA ALA A 153 -8.77 -3.39 -10.65
C ALA A 153 -8.33 -2.48 -9.49
N VAL A 154 -9.27 -2.17 -8.60
CA VAL A 154 -9.00 -1.47 -7.34
C VAL A 154 -9.76 -2.18 -6.23
N THR A 155 -9.05 -2.56 -5.18
CA THR A 155 -9.61 -3.12 -3.94
C THR A 155 -9.54 -2.07 -2.84
N LEU A 156 -10.61 -1.92 -2.08
CA LEU A 156 -10.78 -0.93 -1.01
C LEU A 156 -11.05 -1.66 0.30
N ASP A 157 -10.53 -1.13 1.40
CA ASP A 157 -10.83 -1.66 2.74
C ASP A 157 -12.23 -1.23 3.18
N ASP A 158 -13.10 -2.20 3.43
CA ASP A 158 -14.49 -2.02 3.84
C ASP A 158 -14.64 -1.23 5.16
N ALA A 159 -13.60 -1.21 6.00
CA ALA A 159 -13.60 -0.42 7.24
C ALA A 159 -13.78 1.09 7.01
N TYR A 160 -13.48 1.56 5.80
CA TYR A 160 -13.63 2.95 5.39
C TYR A 160 -14.81 3.19 4.44
N MET A 161 -15.70 2.20 4.29
CA MET A 161 -16.97 2.33 3.56
C MET A 161 -18.08 2.74 4.52
N ASP A 162 -18.95 3.67 4.12
CA ASP A 162 -20.17 3.99 4.86
C ASP A 162 -21.35 3.10 4.40
N GLU A 163 -22.48 3.18 5.14
CA GLU A 163 -23.70 2.40 4.83
C GLU A 163 -24.28 2.71 3.44
N ALA A 164 -23.93 3.85 2.84
CA ALA A 164 -24.33 4.23 1.49
C ALA A 164 -23.37 3.72 0.40
N GLY A 165 -22.31 2.96 0.79
CA GLY A 165 -21.31 2.44 -0.12
C GLY A 165 -20.29 3.47 -0.58
N LYS A 166 -20.14 4.60 0.12
CA LYS A 166 -19.15 5.62 -0.18
C LYS A 166 -17.85 5.36 0.58
N PHE A 167 -16.75 5.34 -0.15
CA PHE A 167 -15.41 5.19 0.41
C PHE A 167 -14.84 6.53 0.92
N HIS A 168 -14.36 6.53 2.15
CA HIS A 168 -13.83 7.70 2.86
C HIS A 168 -12.29 7.72 2.83
N LEU A 169 -11.70 7.86 1.66
CA LEU A 169 -10.24 7.84 1.45
C LEU A 169 -9.47 8.78 2.39
N ASN A 170 -9.99 9.97 2.66
CA ASN A 170 -9.28 10.95 3.50
C ASN A 170 -9.24 10.59 4.99
N ASP A 171 -10.04 9.61 5.41
CA ASP A 171 -10.09 9.14 6.81
C ASP A 171 -9.13 7.98 7.06
N THR A 172 -8.46 7.47 6.02
CA THR A 172 -7.51 6.35 6.10
C THR A 172 -6.14 6.72 6.68
N GLY A 173 -5.86 8.01 6.88
CA GLY A 173 -4.57 8.48 7.40
C GLY A 173 -3.43 8.39 6.39
N LEU A 174 -3.69 8.72 5.12
CA LEU A 174 -2.68 8.71 4.06
C LEU A 174 -1.47 9.59 4.39
N ILE A 175 -0.29 9.10 4.01
CA ILE A 175 0.97 9.85 4.12
C ILE A 175 1.44 10.36 2.76
N THR A 176 2.29 11.38 2.80
CA THR A 176 2.97 11.96 1.64
C THR A 176 4.46 12.10 1.92
N TYR A 177 5.26 12.14 0.86
CA TYR A 177 6.70 12.31 0.92
C TYR A 177 7.10 13.71 0.44
N SER A 178 7.95 14.39 1.22
CA SER A 178 8.48 15.70 0.86
C SER A 178 9.90 15.87 1.40
N HIS A 179 10.87 16.12 0.51
CA HIS A 179 12.26 16.42 0.88
C HIS A 179 12.90 15.42 1.87
N GLY A 180 12.68 14.13 1.70
CA GLY A 180 13.28 13.10 2.56
C GLY A 180 12.49 12.78 3.82
N GLU A 181 11.30 13.36 3.99
CA GLU A 181 10.46 13.20 5.17
C GLU A 181 9.05 12.75 4.78
N TYR A 182 8.36 12.10 5.73
CA TYR A 182 6.97 11.66 5.58
C TYR A 182 6.04 12.56 6.39
N PHE A 183 4.90 12.93 5.80
CA PHE A 183 3.90 13.79 6.43
C PHE A 183 2.51 13.20 6.27
N LEU A 184 1.64 13.43 7.23
CA LEU A 184 0.21 13.22 7.08
C LEU A 184 -0.42 14.31 6.19
N LEU A 185 -1.55 13.99 5.57
CA LEU A 185 -2.38 15.02 4.95
C LEU A 185 -2.89 15.97 6.04
N GLY A 186 -2.74 17.25 5.80
CA GLY A 186 -3.15 18.29 6.72
C GLY A 186 -4.66 18.57 6.71
N LYS A 187 -5.05 19.70 7.31
CA LYS A 187 -6.44 20.17 7.39
C LYS A 187 -7.03 20.37 5.98
N LYS A 188 -8.25 19.90 5.76
CA LYS A 188 -9.02 20.17 4.54
C LYS A 188 -9.20 21.67 4.33
N LEU A 189 -8.78 22.17 3.19
CA LEU A 189 -8.86 23.60 2.83
C LEU A 189 -10.13 23.93 2.01
N GLY A 190 -10.65 22.96 1.26
CA GLY A 190 -11.82 23.18 0.41
C GLY A 190 -12.25 21.90 -0.31
N THR A 191 -13.22 22.05 -1.21
CA THR A 191 -13.65 20.98 -2.13
C THR A 191 -13.41 21.46 -3.55
N PHE A 192 -13.18 20.52 -4.48
CA PHE A 192 -13.01 20.85 -5.89
C PHE A 192 -14.15 21.78 -6.37
N GLY A 193 -13.79 22.88 -7.04
CA GLY A 193 -14.72 23.87 -7.55
C GLY A 193 -15.24 24.87 -6.51
N TYR A 194 -14.76 24.87 -5.26
CA TYR A 194 -15.24 25.81 -4.25
C TYR A 194 -15.02 27.29 -4.61
N SER A 195 -13.96 27.60 -5.35
CA SER A 195 -13.59 28.97 -5.75
C SER A 195 -14.53 29.63 -6.76
N VAL A 196 -15.32 28.85 -7.47
CA VAL A 196 -16.27 29.33 -8.50
C VAL A 196 -17.72 29.09 -8.11
N ARG A 197 -17.99 28.61 -6.88
CA ARG A 197 -19.36 28.47 -6.39
C ARG A 197 -19.95 29.86 -6.19
N LYS A 198 -21.06 30.12 -6.88
CA LYS A 198 -21.89 31.29 -6.61
C LYS A 198 -22.53 31.11 -5.23
N ASP A 199 -22.37 32.08 -4.34
CA ASP A 199 -23.14 32.11 -3.11
C ASP A 199 -24.63 32.13 -3.46
N THR A 200 -25.32 31.03 -3.18
CA THR A 200 -26.77 30.99 -3.29
C THR A 200 -27.34 31.82 -2.14
N PRO A 201 -27.98 32.98 -2.38
CA PRO A 201 -28.57 33.75 -1.29
C PRO A 201 -29.67 32.90 -0.68
N GLY A 202 -29.52 32.45 0.59
CA GLY A 202 -30.62 31.84 1.32
C GLY A 202 -30.34 30.66 2.22
N LYS A 203 -29.11 30.12 2.36
CA LYS A 203 -28.80 29.20 3.47
C LYS A 203 -27.81 29.86 4.43
N LYS A 204 -28.35 30.64 5.37
CA LYS A 204 -27.61 31.00 6.59
C LYS A 204 -27.19 29.71 7.26
N GLY A 205 -25.87 29.41 7.21
CA GLY A 205 -25.29 28.31 7.94
C GLY A 205 -25.58 28.52 9.43
N ASN A 206 -26.24 27.54 10.03
CA ASN A 206 -26.40 27.47 11.48
C ASN A 206 -25.01 27.51 12.10
N GLY A 207 -24.85 28.55 12.96
CA GLY A 207 -23.59 28.88 13.60
C GLY A 207 -22.95 27.70 14.31
N ALA A 208 -21.66 27.68 14.23
CA ALA A 208 -20.79 26.83 14.99
C ALA A 208 -21.16 26.92 16.50
N LYS A 209 -21.83 25.88 17.00
CA LYS A 209 -21.89 25.66 18.45
C LYS A 209 -20.46 25.37 18.89
N LYS A 210 -19.90 26.23 19.74
CA LYS A 210 -18.71 25.96 20.53
C LYS A 210 -18.93 24.65 21.28
N GLY A 211 -18.39 23.56 20.77
CA GLY A 211 -18.34 22.30 21.47
C GLY A 211 -17.22 22.36 22.50
N THR A 212 -17.58 22.11 23.73
CA THR A 212 -16.71 21.82 24.88
C THR A 212 -15.70 20.73 24.54
N PRO A 213 -14.47 20.76 25.07
CA PRO A 213 -13.48 19.72 24.75
C PRO A 213 -13.93 18.39 25.32
N GLY A 214 -14.41 17.53 24.46
CA GLY A 214 -14.77 16.15 24.79
C GLY A 214 -13.52 15.27 24.83
N THR A 215 -13.40 14.59 25.93
CA THR A 215 -12.49 13.51 26.35
C THR A 215 -11.96 12.65 25.19
N LYS A 216 -10.63 12.51 25.18
CA LYS A 216 -9.88 11.55 24.38
C LYS A 216 -10.47 10.13 24.51
N ARG A 217 -11.05 9.60 23.46
CA ARG A 217 -11.34 8.17 23.36
C ARG A 217 -10.07 7.45 22.90
N THR A 218 -9.47 6.71 23.80
CA THR A 218 -8.42 5.72 23.52
C THR A 218 -9.02 4.59 22.66
N PRO A 219 -8.33 4.07 21.63
CA PRO A 219 -8.79 2.90 20.91
C PRO A 219 -8.81 1.69 21.84
N ALA A 220 -9.92 0.98 21.88
CA ALA A 220 -10.06 -0.24 22.66
C ALA A 220 -9.22 -1.35 22.01
N THR A 221 -8.19 -1.80 22.72
CA THR A 221 -7.46 -3.03 22.46
C THR A 221 -8.45 -4.20 22.60
N LYS A 222 -8.78 -4.88 21.52
CA LYS A 222 -9.49 -6.16 21.57
C LYS A 222 -8.54 -7.23 22.07
N GLU A 223 -8.63 -7.60 23.33
CA GLU A 223 -8.01 -8.80 23.85
C GLU A 223 -8.68 -10.04 23.22
N PHE A 224 -7.85 -10.83 22.56
CA PHE A 224 -8.24 -12.17 22.10
C PHE A 224 -8.26 -13.11 23.29
N SER A 225 -9.44 -13.40 23.83
CA SER A 225 -9.65 -14.43 24.85
C SER A 225 -9.52 -15.81 24.21
N ALA A 226 -8.40 -16.49 24.49
CA ALA A 226 -8.21 -17.89 24.14
C ALA A 226 -9.10 -18.76 25.03
N LYS A 227 -10.14 -19.39 24.46
CA LYS A 227 -10.89 -20.46 25.11
C LYS A 227 -10.01 -21.70 25.26
N LYS A 228 -9.62 -22.01 26.48
CA LYS A 228 -9.07 -23.31 26.88
C LYS A 228 -10.15 -24.37 26.72
N GLY A 229 -10.00 -25.25 25.72
CA GLY A 229 -10.75 -26.49 25.63
C GLY A 229 -10.21 -27.49 26.61
N THR A 230 -11.04 -27.92 27.55
CA THR A 230 -10.82 -29.00 28.53
C THR A 230 -10.79 -30.34 27.81
N LEU A 231 -9.66 -31.03 27.87
CA LEU A 231 -9.52 -32.46 27.53
C LEU A 231 -10.14 -33.31 28.65
N SER A 232 -11.22 -34.02 28.36
CA SER A 232 -11.73 -35.10 29.20
C SER A 232 -10.90 -36.36 28.95
N LYS A 233 -10.37 -36.92 30.05
CA LYS A 233 -9.77 -38.24 30.11
C LYS A 233 -10.89 -39.31 30.10
N GLY A 234 -10.77 -40.27 29.20
CA GLY A 234 -11.51 -41.51 29.23
C GLY A 234 -10.59 -42.62 28.76
N GLY A 235 -10.35 -43.53 29.66
CA GLY A 235 -9.35 -44.55 29.65
C GLY A 235 -9.81 -45.90 29.11
N GLN A 236 -8.85 -46.84 29.20
CA GLN A 236 -8.95 -48.29 29.11
C GLN A 236 -9.03 -48.87 27.68
N GLN A 237 -8.34 -49.89 27.28
CA GLN A 237 -7.56 -51.00 27.81
C GLN A 237 -7.08 -51.85 26.62
N GLU A 238 -5.88 -52.35 26.78
CA GLU A 238 -5.29 -53.62 26.32
C GLU A 238 -5.99 -54.46 25.24
N LYS A 239 -5.23 -54.91 24.23
CA LYS A 239 -4.86 -56.34 24.11
C LYS A 239 -3.77 -56.59 23.07
N HIS A 240 -2.79 -57.40 23.52
CA HIS A 240 -1.84 -58.16 22.75
C HIS A 240 -2.42 -58.87 21.54
N GLU A 241 -1.65 -58.97 20.43
CA GLU A 241 -1.22 -60.30 19.96
C GLU A 241 -0.04 -60.24 18.96
N LYS A 242 0.82 -61.22 19.13
CA LYS A 242 2.04 -61.53 18.37
C LYS A 242 1.66 -62.12 16.99
N GLY A 243 2.65 -62.04 16.04
CA GLY A 243 2.69 -63.00 14.95
C GLY A 243 3.54 -62.56 13.78
N SER A 244 4.78 -62.99 13.83
CA SER A 244 5.69 -63.45 12.79
C SER A 244 5.17 -63.58 11.34
N LYS A 245 5.80 -63.02 10.39
CA LYS A 245 6.73 -63.63 9.43
C LYS A 245 7.38 -62.54 8.59
#